data_1124b93bfd278c414dbf71c9013aa4b7
#
_entry.id   1124b93bfd278c414dbf71c9013aa4b7
#
_cell.length_a   1.000
_cell.length_b   1.000
_cell.length_c   1.000
_cell.angle_alpha   90.00
_cell.angle_beta   90.00
_cell.angle_gamma   90.00
#
_symmetry.space_group_name_H-M   'P 1'
#
loop_
_entity.id
_entity.type
_entity.pdbx_description
1 polymer ?
#
loop_
_entity_poly.entity_id
_entity_poly.type
_entity_poly.pdbx_seq_one_letter_code
_entity_poly.pdbx_strand_id
1 'polypeptide(L)'
;VETKKAYFLNLRRNDNLLSSITLIHKSTVFEGKPTETYHIRYFAFVSSMQSAKQNPNKKKKKNSFLDQQLINFFNNYQMPESKANGTPQCFHAQVENDNLRSKMFTEKVGFESIGKMTTLTYSRVSPTKKDNVRRATKEEYASVIQKSEDFYKDYAFFSTENMGKDNNLFVVEEDGKIVAGGQAFIGKWKFHHLPGAEGVVAKYLLPYIPYANRLFNFYDHSFVTMEGLFWEKGAEQKIQDLMSTVLKDLGKNVSFLWMDPDCTDYKTIKEKVDWGVLEHLNSGSKSSIIIRVDDTSEYARYSALDKYISGYYIL
;
A
#
# COMPACT_ATOMS: atom_id res chain seq x y z
N VAL A 1 -1.90 -1.03 15.01
CA VAL A 1 -0.94 -1.54 14.02
C VAL A 1 0.41 -1.63 14.71
N GLU A 2 0.84 -2.82 15.11
CA GLU A 2 2.19 -3.03 15.64
C GLU A 2 3.17 -3.10 14.47
N THR A 3 3.75 -1.97 14.14
CA THR A 3 4.94 -1.92 13.28
C THR A 3 6.16 -2.23 14.13
N LYS A 4 7.03 -3.13 13.69
CA LYS A 4 8.25 -3.48 14.46
C LYS A 4 9.12 -2.27 14.73
N LYS A 5 9.23 -1.32 13.77
CA LYS A 5 9.93 -0.03 13.96
C LYS A 5 9.33 1.06 13.10
N ALA A 6 9.01 2.18 13.71
CA ALA A 6 8.64 3.42 13.03
C ALA A 6 9.55 4.55 13.51
N TYR A 7 10.07 5.32 12.57
CA TYR A 7 10.91 6.48 12.83
C TYR A 7 10.12 7.76 12.55
N PHE A 8 10.19 8.70 13.47
CA PHE A 8 9.64 10.04 13.31
C PHE A 8 10.79 11.03 13.18
N LEU A 9 11.05 11.47 11.96
CA LEU A 9 12.10 12.43 11.66
C LEU A 9 11.49 13.82 11.67
N ASN A 10 11.94 14.65 12.60
CA ASN A 10 11.47 16.01 12.76
C ASN A 10 12.56 17.00 12.38
N LEU A 11 12.35 17.78 11.33
CA LEU A 11 13.24 18.88 10.98
C LEU A 11 12.81 20.14 11.73
N ARG A 12 13.75 20.73 12.47
CA ARG A 12 13.53 21.96 13.26
C ARG A 12 14.52 23.05 12.87
N ARG A 13 14.11 24.28 13.04
CA ARG A 13 14.97 25.46 12.96
C ARG A 13 14.66 26.36 14.14
N ASN A 14 15.62 26.62 15.01
CA ASN A 14 15.44 27.42 16.24
C ASN A 14 14.18 26.94 17.00
N ASP A 15 14.12 25.66 17.33
CA ASP A 15 13.01 24.96 18.01
C ASP A 15 11.68 24.91 17.26
N ASN A 16 11.52 25.65 16.16
CA ASN A 16 10.31 25.58 15.35
C ASN A 16 10.33 24.33 14.45
N LEU A 17 9.28 23.51 14.54
CA LEU A 17 9.09 22.38 13.64
C LEU A 17 8.82 22.90 12.23
N LEU A 18 9.58 22.43 11.24
CA LEU A 18 9.43 22.77 9.82
C LEU A 18 8.77 21.65 9.02
N SER A 19 9.16 20.41 9.30
CA SER A 19 8.57 19.23 8.68
C SER A 19 8.69 18.00 9.58
N SER A 20 7.83 17.03 9.33
CA SER A 20 7.89 15.71 9.96
C SER A 20 7.74 14.63 8.89
N ILE A 21 8.54 13.58 8.98
CA ILE A 21 8.49 12.41 8.11
C ILE A 21 8.33 11.18 8.98
N THR A 22 7.41 10.30 8.62
CA THR A 22 7.28 8.98 9.24
C THR A 22 7.83 7.92 8.29
N LEU A 23 8.81 7.17 8.77
CA LEU A 23 9.39 6.04 8.07
C LEU A 23 8.99 4.74 8.76
N ILE A 24 8.48 3.79 8.02
CA ILE A 24 8.16 2.45 8.50
C ILE A 24 9.21 1.50 7.96
N HIS A 25 9.97 0.90 8.87
CA HIS A 25 11.04 -0.03 8.52
C HIS A 25 10.51 -1.42 8.22
N LYS A 26 11.12 -2.07 7.24
CA LYS A 26 10.97 -3.49 6.89
C LYS A 26 12.27 -4.07 6.39
N SER A 27 12.51 -5.32 6.75
CA SER A 27 13.50 -6.14 6.07
C SER A 27 12.82 -6.87 4.91
N THR A 28 13.35 -6.71 3.71
CA THR A 28 12.87 -7.35 2.49
C THR A 28 14.01 -8.09 1.82
N VAL A 29 13.68 -8.88 0.80
CA VAL A 29 14.69 -9.48 -0.06
C VAL A 29 14.55 -8.87 -1.45
N PHE A 30 15.65 -8.34 -1.98
CA PHE A 30 15.72 -7.82 -3.33
C PHE A 30 16.73 -8.64 -4.13
N GLU A 31 16.25 -9.37 -5.14
CA GLU A 31 17.06 -10.30 -5.96
C GLU A 31 17.93 -11.26 -5.11
N GLY A 32 17.31 -11.86 -4.11
CA GLY A 32 17.99 -12.80 -3.20
C GLY A 32 18.91 -12.15 -2.15
N LYS A 33 19.01 -10.79 -2.11
CA LYS A 33 19.84 -10.07 -1.14
C LYS A 33 18.97 -9.40 -0.08
N PRO A 34 19.29 -9.55 1.21
CA PRO A 34 18.64 -8.76 2.26
C PRO A 34 18.78 -7.26 2.00
N THR A 35 17.67 -6.54 2.11
CA THR A 35 17.61 -5.09 1.89
C THR A 35 16.72 -4.48 2.97
N GLU A 36 17.19 -3.41 3.60
CA GLU A 36 16.39 -2.66 4.57
C GLU A 36 15.56 -1.61 3.83
N THR A 37 14.24 -1.72 3.91
CA THR A 37 13.33 -0.80 3.24
C THR A 37 12.63 0.10 4.23
N TYR A 38 12.45 1.36 3.86
CA TYR A 38 11.85 2.40 4.68
C TYR A 38 10.71 3.05 3.92
N HIS A 39 9.48 2.67 4.25
CA HIS A 39 8.29 3.23 3.64
C HIS A 39 7.99 4.61 4.23
N ILE A 40 8.00 5.64 3.40
CA ILE A 40 7.60 7.00 3.79
C ILE A 40 6.08 7.07 3.74
N ARG A 41 5.44 7.09 4.91
CA ARG A 41 3.98 7.12 5.02
C ARG A 41 3.41 8.54 5.09
N TYR A 42 4.03 9.38 5.90
CA TYR A 42 3.61 10.76 6.09
C TYR A 42 4.78 11.68 5.88
N PHE A 43 4.55 12.68 5.04
CA PHE A 43 5.50 13.75 4.84
C PHE A 43 4.74 15.07 4.96
N ALA A 44 4.82 15.69 6.13
CA ALA A 44 4.08 16.89 6.48
C ALA A 44 5.01 18.10 6.59
N PHE A 45 4.56 19.21 6.03
CA PHE A 45 5.18 20.54 6.20
C PHE A 45 4.25 21.43 7.01
N VAL A 46 4.81 22.37 7.76
CA VAL A 46 4.01 23.39 8.43
C VAL A 46 3.27 24.27 7.41
N SER A 47 2.07 24.74 7.76
CA SER A 47 1.17 25.45 6.86
C SER A 47 1.79 26.70 6.24
N SER A 48 2.64 27.42 6.96
CA SER A 48 3.38 28.58 6.44
C SER A 48 4.30 28.27 5.26
N MET A 49 4.77 27.03 5.16
CA MET A 49 5.55 26.53 4.01
C MET A 49 4.68 25.98 2.88
N GLN A 50 3.42 25.67 3.19
CA GLN A 50 2.45 25.17 2.21
C GLN A 50 1.83 26.31 1.37
N SER A 51 1.71 27.50 1.92
CA SER A 51 0.99 28.65 1.34
C SER A 51 1.75 29.44 0.28
N ALA A 52 3.01 29.12 0.01
CA ALA A 52 3.74 29.77 -1.09
C ALA A 52 3.16 29.31 -2.44
N LYS A 53 2.12 30.04 -2.92
CA LYS A 53 1.62 29.92 -4.31
C LYS A 53 2.83 30.00 -5.24
N GLN A 54 3.13 28.90 -5.91
CA GLN A 54 4.17 28.90 -6.93
C GLN A 54 3.71 29.81 -8.06
N ASN A 55 4.33 30.96 -8.17
CA ASN A 55 4.20 31.78 -9.36
C ASN A 55 5.07 31.13 -10.44
N PRO A 56 4.50 30.57 -11.54
CA PRO A 56 5.25 29.83 -12.54
C PRO A 56 6.34 30.67 -13.23
N ASN A 57 6.27 32.01 -13.10
CA ASN A 57 7.22 32.96 -13.68
C ASN A 57 8.39 33.34 -12.73
N LYS A 58 8.45 32.80 -11.53
CA LYS A 58 9.61 33.05 -10.65
C LYS A 58 10.77 32.11 -11.05
N LYS A 59 11.91 32.71 -11.40
CA LYS A 59 13.20 32.02 -11.62
C LYS A 59 13.40 30.94 -10.55
N LYS A 60 13.84 29.71 -10.96
CA LYS A 60 14.17 28.59 -10.07
C LYS A 60 14.97 29.11 -8.88
N LYS A 61 14.34 29.17 -7.71
CA LYS A 61 15.03 29.54 -6.46
C LYS A 61 16.09 28.48 -6.16
N LYS A 62 17.27 28.93 -5.69
CA LYS A 62 18.24 28.05 -5.02
C LYS A 62 17.53 27.17 -4.01
N ASN A 63 18.01 25.94 -3.82
CA ASN A 63 17.47 24.99 -2.85
C ASN A 63 17.22 25.70 -1.50
N SER A 64 16.02 25.55 -0.95
CA SER A 64 15.74 26.08 0.39
C SER A 64 16.57 25.33 1.43
N PHE A 65 16.71 25.90 2.63
CA PHE A 65 17.37 25.21 3.74
C PHE A 65 16.77 23.81 3.95
N LEU A 66 15.45 23.70 3.91
CA LEU A 66 14.74 22.42 4.04
C LEU A 66 15.13 21.42 2.94
N ASP A 67 15.19 21.86 1.68
CA ASP A 67 15.60 21.00 0.58
C ASP A 67 17.01 20.47 0.78
N GLN A 68 17.94 21.35 1.19
CA GLN A 68 19.33 20.96 1.45
C GLN A 68 19.46 19.94 2.58
N GLN A 69 18.72 20.12 3.68
CA GLN A 69 18.76 19.18 4.81
C GLN A 69 18.19 17.81 4.41
N LEU A 70 17.10 17.77 3.64
CA LEU A 70 16.51 16.52 3.19
C LEU A 70 17.38 15.81 2.14
N ILE A 71 17.94 16.55 1.18
CA ILE A 71 18.93 15.99 0.24
C ILE A 71 20.12 15.41 1.00
N ASN A 72 20.63 16.12 1.99
CA ASN A 72 21.74 15.64 2.81
C ASN A 72 21.38 14.39 3.61
N PHE A 73 20.18 14.35 4.19
CA PHE A 73 19.67 13.18 4.90
C PHE A 73 19.61 11.95 3.98
N PHE A 74 18.89 12.05 2.87
CA PHE A 74 18.71 10.90 1.96
C PHE A 74 19.99 10.47 1.23
N ASN A 75 21.01 11.35 1.13
CA ASN A 75 22.27 11.00 0.48
C ASN A 75 23.32 10.41 1.43
N ASN A 76 23.33 10.83 2.69
CA ASN A 76 24.47 10.59 3.56
C ASN A 76 24.10 9.85 4.86
N TYR A 77 22.81 9.73 5.18
CA TYR A 77 22.40 9.09 6.43
C TYR A 77 22.09 7.62 6.21
N GLN A 78 22.82 6.76 6.88
CA GLN A 78 22.48 5.35 6.99
C GLN A 78 21.57 5.11 8.19
N MET A 79 20.44 4.49 7.94
CA MET A 79 19.50 4.11 9.00
C MET A 79 20.13 3.03 9.90
N PRO A 80 19.73 2.98 11.20
CA PRO A 80 20.38 2.10 12.18
C PRO A 80 20.44 0.62 11.77
N GLU A 81 19.39 0.08 11.17
CA GLU A 81 19.32 -1.32 10.74
C GLU A 81 20.27 -1.59 9.58
N SER A 82 20.26 -0.74 8.57
CA SER A 82 21.15 -0.85 7.42
C SER A 82 22.62 -0.78 7.88
N LYS A 83 22.92 0.16 8.77
CA LYS A 83 24.28 0.30 9.35
C LYS A 83 24.68 -0.91 10.18
N ALA A 84 23.79 -1.42 11.02
CA ALA A 84 24.08 -2.56 11.89
C ALA A 84 24.29 -3.86 11.11
N ASN A 85 23.51 -4.07 10.03
CA ASN A 85 23.55 -5.28 9.23
C ASN A 85 24.52 -5.21 8.04
N GLY A 86 25.04 -4.00 7.73
CA GLY A 86 25.86 -3.77 6.52
C GLY A 86 25.07 -4.00 5.23
N THR A 87 23.74 -3.81 5.26
CA THR A 87 22.84 -4.06 4.15
C THR A 87 22.48 -2.78 3.41
N PRO A 88 22.19 -2.85 2.08
CA PRO A 88 21.65 -1.72 1.33
C PRO A 88 20.36 -1.20 1.95
N GLN A 89 20.09 0.08 1.77
CA GLN A 89 18.83 0.70 2.18
C GLN A 89 18.07 1.25 0.98
N CYS A 90 16.73 1.15 1.05
CA CYS A 90 15.83 1.69 0.05
C CYS A 90 14.71 2.48 0.74
N PHE A 91 14.60 3.76 0.45
CA PHE A 91 13.43 4.56 0.83
C PHE A 91 12.41 4.49 -0.29
N HIS A 92 11.15 4.25 0.03
CA HIS A 92 10.09 4.22 -0.97
C HIS A 92 8.82 4.91 -0.48
N ALA A 93 8.04 5.44 -1.41
CA ALA A 93 6.75 6.07 -1.13
C ALA A 93 5.77 5.90 -2.30
N GLN A 94 4.49 6.12 -2.02
CA GLN A 94 3.46 6.30 -3.03
C GLN A 94 3.08 7.78 -3.09
N VAL A 95 3.06 8.32 -4.32
CA VAL A 95 2.68 9.71 -4.56
C VAL A 95 1.54 9.76 -5.57
N GLU A 96 0.41 10.32 -5.18
CA GLU A 96 -0.74 10.49 -6.08
C GLU A 96 -0.35 11.28 -7.33
N ASN A 97 -0.88 10.84 -8.48
CA ASN A 97 -0.48 11.42 -9.76
C ASN A 97 -0.83 12.89 -9.90
N ASP A 98 -1.88 13.33 -9.24
CA ASP A 98 -2.34 14.72 -9.26
C ASP A 98 -1.58 15.60 -8.24
N ASN A 99 -0.81 14.99 -7.35
CA ASN A 99 0.00 15.72 -6.39
C ASN A 99 1.34 16.17 -7.00
N LEU A 100 1.25 17.09 -7.97
CA LEU A 100 2.42 17.64 -8.68
C LEU A 100 3.46 18.22 -7.72
N ARG A 101 3.01 18.83 -6.61
CA ARG A 101 3.92 19.40 -5.62
C ARG A 101 4.81 18.36 -4.97
N SER A 102 4.21 17.24 -4.53
CA SER A 102 4.96 16.14 -3.95
C SER A 102 5.90 15.51 -4.96
N LYS A 103 5.47 15.32 -6.21
CA LYS A 103 6.32 14.81 -7.28
C LYS A 103 7.55 15.68 -7.51
N MET A 104 7.36 16.98 -7.76
CA MET A 104 8.46 17.92 -7.97
C MET A 104 9.43 17.96 -6.78
N PHE A 105 8.88 17.83 -5.56
CA PHE A 105 9.71 17.83 -4.36
C PHE A 105 10.51 16.53 -4.25
N THR A 106 9.90 15.37 -4.44
CA THR A 106 10.58 14.07 -4.34
C THR A 106 11.65 13.88 -5.41
N GLU A 107 11.38 14.31 -6.64
CA GLU A 107 12.39 14.38 -7.71
C GLU A 107 13.60 15.25 -7.30
N LYS A 108 13.31 16.41 -6.70
CA LYS A 108 14.35 17.33 -6.25
C LYS A 108 15.27 16.74 -5.16
N VAL A 109 14.73 15.91 -4.29
CA VAL A 109 15.50 15.20 -3.24
C VAL A 109 16.04 13.85 -3.69
N GLY A 110 15.92 13.54 -5.00
CA GLY A 110 16.58 12.42 -5.65
C GLY A 110 15.79 11.11 -5.63
N PHE A 111 14.46 11.17 -5.46
CA PHE A 111 13.61 10.00 -5.71
C PHE A 111 13.32 9.84 -7.19
N GLU A 112 13.27 8.59 -7.64
CA GLU A 112 12.87 8.23 -9.00
C GLU A 112 11.61 7.38 -9.00
N SER A 113 10.78 7.56 -10.03
CA SER A 113 9.58 6.74 -10.22
C SER A 113 9.94 5.42 -10.88
N ILE A 114 9.57 4.30 -10.24
CA ILE A 114 9.87 2.94 -10.72
C ILE A 114 8.63 2.17 -11.14
N GLY A 115 7.44 2.69 -10.92
CA GLY A 115 6.20 2.01 -11.24
C GLY A 115 4.98 2.78 -10.80
N LYS A 116 3.85 2.11 -10.87
CA LYS A 116 2.54 2.67 -10.52
C LYS A 116 1.84 1.78 -9.51
N MET A 117 0.89 2.36 -8.82
CA MET A 117 -0.05 1.68 -7.95
C MET A 117 -1.47 2.03 -8.36
N THR A 118 -2.35 1.06 -8.35
CA THR A 118 -3.80 1.25 -8.47
C THR A 118 -4.52 0.49 -7.37
N THR A 119 -5.77 0.86 -7.12
CA THR A 119 -6.63 0.19 -6.16
C THR A 119 -7.66 -0.65 -6.90
N LEU A 120 -7.77 -1.93 -6.58
CA LEU A 120 -8.91 -2.78 -6.91
C LEU A 120 -9.86 -2.81 -5.72
N THR A 121 -11.14 -2.59 -5.99
CA THR A 121 -12.17 -2.53 -4.96
C THR A 121 -13.14 -3.70 -5.10
N TYR A 122 -13.00 -4.69 -4.23
CA TYR A 122 -13.97 -5.78 -4.17
C TYR A 122 -15.12 -5.38 -3.25
N SER A 123 -16.37 -5.47 -3.74
CA SER A 123 -17.54 -5.05 -2.98
C SER A 123 -18.71 -5.99 -3.12
N ARG A 124 -19.37 -6.31 -1.99
CA ARG A 124 -20.61 -7.09 -1.94
C ARG A 124 -21.55 -6.53 -0.89
N VAL A 125 -22.79 -6.26 -1.30
CA VAL A 125 -23.85 -5.83 -0.36
C VAL A 125 -24.20 -6.95 0.63
N SER A 126 -24.15 -8.18 0.15
CA SER A 126 -24.44 -9.38 0.94
C SER A 126 -23.40 -10.45 0.60
N PRO A 127 -22.21 -10.38 1.20
CA PRO A 127 -21.17 -11.38 0.97
C PRO A 127 -21.62 -12.76 1.47
N THR A 128 -21.20 -13.79 0.76
CA THR A 128 -21.57 -15.20 1.04
C THR A 128 -20.34 -15.98 1.46
N LYS A 129 -20.53 -16.92 2.38
CA LYS A 129 -19.51 -17.90 2.74
C LYS A 129 -19.50 -19.03 1.71
N LYS A 130 -18.33 -19.50 1.37
CA LYS A 130 -18.09 -20.65 0.50
C LYS A 130 -17.47 -21.79 1.30
N ASP A 131 -17.94 -23.01 1.06
CA ASP A 131 -17.54 -24.17 1.85
C ASP A 131 -16.07 -24.56 1.66
N ASN A 132 -15.52 -24.27 0.48
CA ASN A 132 -14.10 -24.49 0.16
C ASN A 132 -13.16 -23.39 0.69
N VAL A 133 -13.68 -22.40 1.41
CA VAL A 133 -12.88 -21.31 1.99
C VAL A 133 -12.96 -21.36 3.51
N ARG A 134 -11.80 -21.40 4.14
CA ARG A 134 -11.68 -21.48 5.60
C ARG A 134 -10.48 -20.67 6.13
N ARG A 135 -10.42 -20.49 7.42
CA ARG A 135 -9.18 -20.03 8.05
C ARG A 135 -8.16 -21.17 8.04
N ALA A 136 -6.91 -20.83 7.78
CA ALA A 136 -5.80 -21.76 7.94
C ALA A 136 -5.66 -22.18 9.41
N THR A 137 -5.28 -23.42 9.64
CA THR A 137 -4.89 -23.86 10.98
C THR A 137 -3.48 -23.35 11.31
N LYS A 138 -3.09 -23.35 12.58
CA LYS A 138 -1.75 -22.88 12.99
C LYS A 138 -0.63 -23.74 12.39
N GLU A 139 -0.89 -25.02 12.19
CA GLU A 139 0.04 -25.98 11.59
C GLU A 139 0.27 -25.67 10.11
N GLU A 140 -0.73 -25.10 9.43
CA GLU A 140 -0.64 -24.74 8.01
C GLU A 140 0.03 -23.37 7.78
N TYR A 141 0.17 -22.53 8.80
CA TYR A 141 0.68 -21.15 8.64
C TYR A 141 2.01 -21.11 7.89
N ALA A 142 2.98 -21.94 8.27
CA ALA A 142 4.28 -21.98 7.61
C ALA A 142 4.16 -22.32 6.12
N SER A 143 3.33 -23.29 5.77
CA SER A 143 3.10 -23.70 4.38
C SER A 143 2.38 -22.63 3.56
N VAL A 144 1.40 -21.93 4.15
CA VAL A 144 0.66 -20.85 3.47
C VAL A 144 1.56 -19.63 3.25
N ILE A 145 2.39 -19.28 4.23
CA ILE A 145 3.37 -18.22 4.12
C ILE A 145 4.39 -18.53 3.03
N GLN A 146 4.90 -19.78 2.98
CA GLN A 146 5.82 -20.21 1.94
C GLN A 146 5.20 -20.11 0.53
N LYS A 147 3.93 -20.47 0.35
CA LYS A 147 3.23 -20.29 -0.93
C LYS A 147 3.15 -18.82 -1.35
N SER A 148 2.96 -17.89 -0.40
CA SER A 148 3.02 -16.47 -0.69
C SER A 148 4.43 -16.01 -1.06
N GLU A 149 5.46 -16.50 -0.39
CA GLU A 149 6.87 -16.21 -0.72
C GLU A 149 7.23 -16.70 -2.12
N ASP A 150 6.81 -17.91 -2.46
CA ASP A 150 7.05 -18.49 -3.79
C ASP A 150 6.33 -17.71 -4.89
N PHE A 151 5.10 -17.23 -4.60
CA PHE A 151 4.31 -16.42 -5.53
C PHE A 151 4.95 -15.05 -5.80
N TYR A 152 5.42 -14.38 -4.75
CA TYR A 152 5.99 -13.04 -4.83
C TYR A 152 7.53 -13.00 -4.90
N LYS A 153 8.20 -14.12 -5.16
CA LYS A 153 9.68 -14.21 -5.17
C LYS A 153 10.36 -13.22 -6.11
N ASP A 154 9.67 -12.88 -7.22
CA ASP A 154 10.17 -11.98 -8.25
C ASP A 154 9.57 -10.54 -8.12
N TYR A 155 8.95 -10.22 -6.98
CA TYR A 155 8.40 -8.89 -6.70
C TYR A 155 9.32 -8.10 -5.78
N ALA A 156 9.47 -6.82 -6.10
CA ALA A 156 10.09 -5.87 -5.17
C ALA A 156 9.16 -5.57 -3.97
N PHE A 157 9.72 -5.37 -2.79
CA PHE A 157 9.05 -4.94 -1.54
C PHE A 157 8.14 -5.97 -0.86
N PHE A 158 8.11 -7.20 -1.30
CA PHE A 158 7.34 -8.24 -0.60
C PHE A 158 7.98 -8.57 0.76
N SER A 159 7.12 -8.82 1.75
CA SER A 159 7.53 -9.25 3.08
C SER A 159 6.38 -10.00 3.75
N THR A 160 6.70 -11.08 4.42
CA THR A 160 5.75 -11.91 5.16
C THR A 160 5.61 -11.51 6.63
N GLU A 161 6.28 -10.44 7.07
CA GLU A 161 6.32 -10.02 8.49
C GLU A 161 4.95 -9.84 9.15
N ASN A 162 3.92 -9.55 8.37
CA ASN A 162 2.56 -9.35 8.85
C ASN A 162 1.65 -10.57 8.67
N MET A 163 2.14 -11.64 8.04
CA MET A 163 1.36 -12.85 7.85
C MET A 163 1.32 -13.71 9.13
N GLY A 164 0.24 -14.47 9.31
CA GLY A 164 0.04 -15.28 10.50
C GLY A 164 -0.41 -14.51 11.76
N LYS A 165 -0.70 -13.20 11.64
CA LYS A 165 -1.22 -12.39 12.73
C LYS A 165 -2.76 -12.46 12.80
N ASP A 166 -3.30 -12.30 14.01
CA ASP A 166 -4.75 -12.13 14.27
C ASP A 166 -5.66 -13.29 13.83
N ASN A 167 -5.11 -14.49 13.60
CA ASN A 167 -5.86 -15.67 13.12
C ASN A 167 -6.73 -15.41 11.89
N ASN A 168 -6.38 -14.44 11.05
CA ASN A 168 -7.12 -14.06 9.85
C ASN A 168 -6.37 -14.48 8.56
N LEU A 169 -5.62 -15.57 8.62
CA LEU A 169 -5.04 -16.21 7.46
C LEU A 169 -6.09 -17.14 6.86
N PHE A 170 -6.53 -16.85 5.63
CA PHE A 170 -7.57 -17.59 4.93
C PHE A 170 -6.98 -18.36 3.76
N VAL A 171 -7.57 -19.52 3.47
CA VAL A 171 -7.19 -20.38 2.37
C VAL A 171 -8.40 -20.88 1.60
N VAL A 172 -8.20 -21.15 0.32
CA VAL A 172 -9.14 -21.87 -0.53
C VAL A 172 -8.57 -23.27 -0.74
N GLU A 173 -9.39 -24.26 -0.48
CA GLU A 173 -9.01 -25.67 -0.63
C GLU A 173 -9.80 -26.32 -1.77
N GLU A 174 -9.11 -27.04 -2.65
CA GLU A 174 -9.69 -27.89 -3.68
C GLU A 174 -8.98 -29.24 -3.67
N ASP A 175 -9.74 -30.29 -3.63
CA ASP A 175 -9.24 -31.69 -3.62
C ASP A 175 -8.14 -31.93 -2.57
N GLY A 176 -8.31 -31.34 -1.37
CA GLY A 176 -7.37 -31.46 -0.26
C GLY A 176 -6.10 -30.62 -0.43
N LYS A 177 -6.03 -29.71 -1.41
CA LYS A 177 -4.89 -28.83 -1.65
C LYS A 177 -5.26 -27.37 -1.47
N ILE A 178 -4.38 -26.58 -0.88
CA ILE A 178 -4.52 -25.14 -0.79
C ILE A 178 -4.11 -24.53 -2.14
N VAL A 179 -5.10 -23.97 -2.86
CA VAL A 179 -4.93 -23.40 -4.20
C VAL A 179 -4.91 -21.87 -4.23
N ALA A 180 -5.38 -21.21 -3.17
CA ALA A 180 -5.29 -19.76 -2.99
C ALA A 180 -5.32 -19.40 -1.51
N GLY A 181 -4.89 -18.21 -1.17
CA GLY A 181 -4.95 -17.74 0.22
C GLY A 181 -4.35 -16.36 0.41
N GLY A 182 -4.41 -15.89 1.67
CA GLY A 182 -3.84 -14.60 2.07
C GLY A 182 -4.27 -14.21 3.47
N GLN A 183 -3.55 -13.25 4.05
CA GLN A 183 -3.84 -12.68 5.37
C GLN A 183 -4.78 -11.50 5.24
N ALA A 184 -5.90 -11.51 5.96
CA ALA A 184 -6.85 -10.41 6.00
C ALA A 184 -6.60 -9.46 7.16
N PHE A 185 -6.68 -8.15 6.92
CA PHE A 185 -6.65 -7.10 7.93
C PHE A 185 -7.86 -6.19 7.81
N ILE A 186 -8.35 -5.69 8.93
CA ILE A 186 -9.45 -4.73 8.98
C ILE A 186 -8.88 -3.33 9.07
N GLY A 187 -9.19 -2.51 8.06
CA GLY A 187 -8.92 -1.10 8.03
C GLY A 187 -10.15 -0.28 8.44
N LYS A 188 -9.88 0.92 8.98
CA LYS A 188 -10.92 1.90 9.30
C LYS A 188 -10.47 3.28 8.89
N TRP A 189 -11.28 3.95 8.07
CA TRP A 189 -11.08 5.33 7.68
C TRP A 189 -12.24 6.19 8.17
N LYS A 190 -11.90 7.38 8.64
CA LYS A 190 -12.84 8.44 8.94
C LYS A 190 -12.55 9.60 8.00
N PHE A 191 -13.51 9.90 7.14
CA PHE A 191 -13.37 11.02 6.22
C PHE A 191 -13.81 12.31 6.92
N HIS A 192 -12.93 13.30 6.94
CA HIS A 192 -13.26 14.63 7.45
C HIS A 192 -13.84 15.50 6.35
N HIS A 193 -13.33 15.36 5.14
CA HIS A 193 -13.74 16.09 3.96
C HIS A 193 -13.47 15.26 2.70
N LEU A 194 -14.43 15.26 1.79
CA LEU A 194 -14.26 14.81 0.42
C LEU A 194 -14.61 15.99 -0.49
N PRO A 195 -13.76 16.34 -1.46
CA PRO A 195 -14.01 17.49 -2.33
C PRO A 195 -15.15 17.23 -3.31
N GLY A 196 -15.73 18.32 -3.84
CA GLY A 196 -16.71 18.24 -4.93
C GLY A 196 -18.10 17.78 -4.51
N ALA A 197 -18.97 17.64 -5.50
CA ALA A 197 -20.36 17.19 -5.33
C ALA A 197 -20.43 15.76 -4.80
N GLU A 198 -19.47 14.91 -5.16
CA GLU A 198 -19.36 13.53 -4.69
C GLU A 198 -19.20 13.46 -3.16
N GLY A 199 -18.43 14.38 -2.58
CA GLY A 199 -18.28 14.49 -1.14
C GLY A 199 -19.59 14.87 -0.42
N VAL A 200 -20.40 15.72 -1.02
CA VAL A 200 -21.74 16.10 -0.50
C VAL A 200 -22.66 14.87 -0.54
N VAL A 201 -22.70 14.16 -1.67
CA VAL A 201 -23.49 12.93 -1.84
C VAL A 201 -23.05 11.88 -0.83
N ALA A 202 -21.75 11.63 -0.72
CA ALA A 202 -21.19 10.64 0.20
C ALA A 202 -21.51 10.94 1.67
N LYS A 203 -21.54 12.22 2.05
CA LYS A 203 -21.77 12.64 3.44
C LYS A 203 -23.25 12.72 3.80
N TYR A 204 -24.08 13.22 2.91
CA TYR A 204 -25.47 13.59 3.24
C TYR A 204 -26.53 12.72 2.58
N LEU A 205 -26.26 12.02 1.49
CA LEU A 205 -27.23 11.18 0.78
C LEU A 205 -26.97 9.68 0.98
N LEU A 206 -25.75 9.20 0.82
CA LEU A 206 -25.41 7.78 0.92
C LEU A 206 -25.85 7.12 2.22
N PRO A 207 -25.77 7.77 3.41
CA PRO A 207 -26.25 7.15 4.66
C PRO A 207 -27.73 6.77 4.66
N TYR A 208 -28.55 7.41 3.85
CA TYR A 208 -30.00 7.17 3.75
C TYR A 208 -30.39 6.26 2.61
N ILE A 209 -29.44 5.90 1.72
CA ILE A 209 -29.73 4.97 0.61
C ILE A 209 -29.57 3.54 1.13
N PRO A 210 -30.63 2.72 1.12
CA PRO A 210 -30.55 1.33 1.52
C PRO A 210 -29.42 0.60 0.79
N TYR A 211 -28.66 -0.21 1.54
CA TYR A 211 -27.51 -0.97 1.05
C TYR A 211 -26.27 -0.15 0.67
N ALA A 212 -26.37 1.11 0.22
CA ALA A 212 -25.20 1.94 -0.13
C ALA A 212 -24.36 2.25 1.12
N ASN A 213 -25.00 2.46 2.27
CA ASN A 213 -24.33 2.68 3.55
C ASN A 213 -23.52 1.47 4.03
N ARG A 214 -23.80 0.26 3.54
CA ARG A 214 -22.99 -0.93 3.81
C ARG A 214 -21.70 -0.93 3.00
N LEU A 215 -21.73 -0.32 1.82
CA LEU A 215 -20.56 -0.25 0.94
C LEU A 215 -19.68 0.95 1.22
N PHE A 216 -20.24 2.05 1.70
CA PHE A 216 -19.48 3.23 2.06
C PHE A 216 -20.12 3.98 3.24
N ASN A 217 -19.32 4.22 4.27
CA ASN A 217 -19.71 5.02 5.43
C ASN A 217 -18.71 6.17 5.62
N PHE A 218 -19.17 7.41 5.43
CA PHE A 218 -18.34 8.59 5.53
C PHE A 218 -17.68 8.75 6.92
N TYR A 219 -18.37 8.37 7.98
CA TYR A 219 -17.93 8.61 9.35
C TYR A 219 -17.14 7.45 9.98
N ASP A 220 -17.36 6.23 9.49
CA ASP A 220 -16.70 5.01 9.98
C ASP A 220 -16.63 3.96 8.85
N HIS A 221 -15.80 4.25 7.85
CA HIS A 221 -15.62 3.35 6.72
C HIS A 221 -14.68 2.21 7.12
N SER A 222 -15.25 1.04 7.31
CA SER A 222 -14.51 -0.15 7.66
C SER A 222 -14.45 -1.11 6.47
N PHE A 223 -13.27 -1.58 6.15
CA PHE A 223 -13.00 -2.44 5.00
C PHE A 223 -11.94 -3.50 5.33
N VAL A 224 -11.72 -4.42 4.42
CA VAL A 224 -10.67 -5.43 4.49
C VAL A 224 -9.55 -5.07 3.51
N THR A 225 -8.32 -5.38 3.86
CA THR A 225 -7.21 -5.51 2.92
C THR A 225 -6.57 -6.88 3.05
N MET A 226 -5.95 -7.38 1.99
CA MET A 226 -5.25 -8.65 1.97
C MET A 226 -3.74 -8.46 1.84
N GLU A 227 -2.99 -9.22 2.63
CA GLU A 227 -1.53 -9.34 2.54
C GLU A 227 -1.17 -10.73 2.01
N GLY A 228 -0.16 -10.78 1.16
CA GLY A 228 0.35 -12.03 0.62
C GLY A 228 -0.72 -12.85 -0.11
N LEU A 229 -1.64 -12.16 -0.80
CA LEU A 229 -2.68 -12.81 -1.59
C LEU A 229 -2.05 -13.58 -2.74
N PHE A 230 -2.20 -14.90 -2.75
CA PHE A 230 -1.66 -15.78 -3.76
C PHE A 230 -2.73 -16.73 -4.32
N TRP A 231 -2.46 -17.27 -5.50
CA TRP A 231 -3.28 -18.32 -6.13
C TRP A 231 -2.42 -19.19 -7.04
N GLU A 232 -2.83 -20.43 -7.21
CA GLU A 232 -2.22 -21.31 -8.19
C GLU A 232 -2.75 -20.99 -9.60
N LYS A 233 -1.94 -21.24 -10.62
CA LYS A 233 -2.34 -21.03 -12.02
C LYS A 233 -3.61 -21.81 -12.35
N GLY A 234 -4.63 -21.12 -12.83
CA GLY A 234 -5.95 -21.65 -13.11
C GLY A 234 -6.95 -21.50 -11.97
N ALA A 235 -6.51 -21.09 -10.78
CA ALA A 235 -7.37 -20.84 -9.61
C ALA A 235 -7.71 -19.35 -9.39
N GLU A 236 -7.48 -18.48 -10.38
CA GLU A 236 -7.66 -17.03 -10.25
C GLU A 236 -9.10 -16.66 -9.87
N GLN A 237 -10.08 -17.38 -10.39
CA GLN A 237 -11.50 -17.16 -10.05
C GLN A 237 -11.82 -17.45 -8.57
N LYS A 238 -11.00 -18.29 -7.91
CA LYS A 238 -11.18 -18.62 -6.50
C LYS A 238 -10.91 -17.43 -5.57
N ILE A 239 -10.22 -16.41 -6.07
CA ILE A 239 -10.06 -15.13 -5.36
C ILE A 239 -11.43 -14.52 -5.05
N GLN A 240 -12.42 -14.66 -5.93
CA GLN A 240 -13.77 -14.18 -5.65
C GLN A 240 -14.41 -14.92 -4.46
N ASP A 241 -14.26 -16.24 -4.41
CA ASP A 241 -14.78 -17.04 -3.30
C ASP A 241 -14.08 -16.70 -1.99
N LEU A 242 -12.74 -16.56 -2.03
CA LEU A 242 -11.93 -16.13 -0.92
C LEU A 242 -12.39 -14.77 -0.38
N MET A 243 -12.45 -13.76 -1.23
CA MET A 243 -12.83 -12.39 -0.86
C MET A 243 -14.23 -12.33 -0.28
N SER A 244 -15.22 -13.01 -0.91
CA SER A 244 -16.59 -13.05 -0.42
C SER A 244 -16.69 -13.68 0.98
N THR A 245 -16.00 -14.81 1.20
CA THR A 245 -15.97 -15.48 2.50
C THR A 245 -15.29 -14.63 3.56
N VAL A 246 -14.15 -14.03 3.24
CA VAL A 246 -13.42 -13.13 4.15
C VAL A 246 -14.31 -11.96 4.57
N LEU A 247 -15.00 -11.31 3.63
CA LEU A 247 -15.92 -10.22 3.94
C LEU A 247 -17.06 -10.70 4.86
N LYS A 248 -17.62 -11.87 4.58
CA LYS A 248 -18.70 -12.45 5.39
C LYS A 248 -18.24 -12.75 6.82
N ASP A 249 -17.09 -13.43 6.97
CA ASP A 249 -16.55 -13.85 8.27
C ASP A 249 -16.14 -12.65 9.14
N LEU A 250 -15.65 -11.58 8.51
CA LEU A 250 -15.22 -10.37 9.21
C LEU A 250 -16.34 -9.31 9.35
N GLY A 251 -17.56 -9.60 8.85
CA GLY A 251 -18.69 -8.67 8.92
C GLY A 251 -18.45 -7.37 8.13
N LYS A 252 -17.80 -7.48 6.97
CA LYS A 252 -17.48 -6.36 6.08
C LYS A 252 -18.11 -6.52 4.72
N ASN A 253 -18.16 -5.43 3.94
CA ASN A 253 -18.79 -5.40 2.62
C ASN A 253 -17.81 -4.96 1.52
N VAL A 254 -16.65 -4.45 1.91
CA VAL A 254 -15.65 -3.88 0.98
C VAL A 254 -14.26 -4.38 1.32
N SER A 255 -13.49 -4.68 0.30
CA SER A 255 -12.06 -4.91 0.40
C SER A 255 -11.31 -4.07 -0.63
N PHE A 256 -10.16 -3.53 -0.21
CA PHE A 256 -9.21 -2.85 -1.09
C PHE A 256 -7.95 -3.69 -1.26
N LEU A 257 -7.53 -3.81 -2.52
CA LEU A 257 -6.24 -4.36 -2.90
C LEU A 257 -5.46 -3.29 -3.64
N TRP A 258 -4.21 -3.07 -3.25
CA TRP A 258 -3.30 -2.18 -3.97
C TRP A 258 -2.33 -3.02 -4.76
N MET A 259 -2.26 -2.77 -6.07
CA MET A 259 -1.46 -3.58 -6.98
C MET A 259 -0.76 -2.70 -8.02
N ASP A 260 0.29 -3.24 -8.58
CA ASP A 260 0.94 -2.67 -9.77
C ASP A 260 0.05 -2.95 -10.99
N PRO A 261 -0.50 -1.92 -11.66
CA PRO A 261 -1.39 -2.13 -12.81
C PRO A 261 -0.68 -2.68 -14.04
N ASP A 262 0.64 -2.62 -14.06
CA ASP A 262 1.44 -3.08 -15.20
C ASP A 262 1.79 -4.58 -15.07
N CYS A 263 1.68 -5.18 -13.86
CA CYS A 263 1.96 -6.61 -13.64
C CYS A 263 0.90 -7.54 -14.27
N THR A 264 1.33 -8.75 -14.58
CA THR A 264 0.46 -9.78 -15.20
C THR A 264 -0.63 -10.24 -14.25
N ASP A 265 -0.33 -10.38 -12.98
CA ASP A 265 -1.26 -10.85 -11.96
C ASP A 265 -2.44 -9.90 -11.77
N TYR A 266 -2.18 -8.58 -11.74
CA TYR A 266 -3.25 -7.58 -11.72
C TYR A 266 -4.19 -7.72 -12.91
N LYS A 267 -3.64 -7.82 -14.14
CA LYS A 267 -4.45 -7.93 -15.36
C LYS A 267 -5.32 -9.18 -15.32
N THR A 268 -4.73 -10.29 -14.89
CA THR A 268 -5.38 -11.59 -14.82
C THR A 268 -6.56 -11.59 -13.84
N ILE A 269 -6.35 -11.13 -12.60
CA ILE A 269 -7.46 -11.14 -11.63
C ILE A 269 -8.49 -10.04 -11.91
N LYS A 270 -8.06 -8.92 -12.49
CA LYS A 270 -9.00 -7.85 -12.87
C LYS A 270 -10.01 -8.34 -13.91
N GLU A 271 -9.61 -9.19 -14.84
CA GLU A 271 -10.46 -9.76 -15.87
C GLU A 271 -11.34 -10.92 -15.34
N LYS A 272 -10.75 -11.80 -14.51
CA LYS A 272 -11.39 -13.06 -14.12
C LYS A 272 -12.29 -12.98 -12.89
N VAL A 273 -12.15 -11.94 -12.07
CA VAL A 273 -12.89 -11.74 -10.83
C VAL A 273 -13.99 -10.69 -11.03
N ASP A 274 -15.21 -10.99 -10.62
CA ASP A 274 -16.25 -9.96 -10.50
C ASP A 274 -15.97 -9.12 -9.24
N TRP A 275 -15.54 -7.88 -9.42
CA TRP A 275 -15.17 -6.98 -8.33
C TRP A 275 -16.35 -6.27 -7.67
N GLY A 276 -17.51 -6.26 -8.35
CA GLY A 276 -18.72 -5.61 -7.84
C GLY A 276 -18.81 -4.12 -8.15
N VAL A 277 -19.87 -3.49 -7.66
CA VAL A 277 -20.30 -2.16 -8.10
C VAL A 277 -19.29 -1.04 -7.82
N LEU A 278 -18.56 -1.11 -6.70
CA LEU A 278 -17.63 -0.03 -6.36
C LEU A 278 -16.41 0.03 -7.30
N GLU A 279 -15.99 -1.10 -7.85
CA GLU A 279 -14.91 -1.09 -8.83
C GLU A 279 -15.30 -0.37 -10.12
N HIS A 280 -16.56 -0.48 -10.54
CA HIS A 280 -17.07 0.25 -11.71
C HIS A 280 -17.15 1.77 -11.47
N LEU A 281 -17.31 2.19 -10.22
CA LEU A 281 -17.30 3.60 -9.82
C LEU A 281 -15.89 4.11 -9.55
N ASN A 282 -14.93 3.22 -9.34
CA ASN A 282 -13.55 3.58 -9.10
C ASN A 282 -12.89 4.04 -10.40
N SER A 283 -12.62 5.34 -10.53
CA SER A 283 -11.93 5.93 -11.68
C SER A 283 -10.46 5.48 -11.79
N GLY A 284 -10.03 4.55 -10.93
CA GLY A 284 -8.66 4.04 -10.91
C GLY A 284 -7.66 5.10 -10.47
N SER A 285 -7.78 5.56 -9.22
CA SER A 285 -6.75 6.40 -8.62
C SER A 285 -5.38 5.75 -8.84
N LYS A 286 -4.49 6.44 -9.53
CA LYS A 286 -3.14 5.97 -9.84
C LYS A 286 -2.15 6.81 -9.06
N SER A 287 -1.29 6.12 -8.32
CA SER A 287 -0.14 6.72 -7.66
C SER A 287 1.15 6.22 -8.30
N SER A 288 2.17 7.06 -8.29
CA SER A 288 3.52 6.63 -8.66
C SER A 288 4.19 6.00 -7.46
N ILE A 289 4.87 4.89 -7.67
CA ILE A 289 5.79 4.30 -6.70
C ILE A 289 7.16 4.92 -6.96
N ILE A 290 7.69 5.60 -5.95
CA ILE A 290 8.98 6.27 -6.03
C ILE A 290 9.94 5.66 -5.04
N ILE A 291 11.22 5.57 -5.41
CA ILE A 291 12.29 5.09 -4.54
C ILE A 291 13.47 6.03 -4.49
N ARG A 292 14.24 5.89 -3.42
CA ARG A 292 15.59 6.41 -3.28
C ARG A 292 16.47 5.29 -2.74
N VAL A 293 17.52 4.96 -3.47
CA VAL A 293 18.51 3.93 -3.16
C VAL A 293 19.91 4.54 -3.04
N ASP A 294 20.82 3.85 -2.39
CA ASP A 294 22.19 4.30 -2.22
C ASP A 294 22.97 4.21 -3.54
N ASP A 295 22.76 3.12 -4.30
CA ASP A 295 23.38 2.92 -5.61
C ASP A 295 22.36 3.20 -6.73
N THR A 296 22.61 4.25 -7.50
CA THR A 296 21.72 4.66 -8.59
C THR A 296 21.60 3.62 -9.72
N SER A 297 22.54 2.70 -9.85
CA SER A 297 22.45 1.57 -10.79
C SER A 297 21.30 0.61 -10.48
N GLU A 298 20.82 0.59 -9.24
CA GLU A 298 19.72 -0.26 -8.82
C GLU A 298 18.34 0.24 -9.30
N TYR A 299 18.18 1.52 -9.68
CA TYR A 299 16.89 2.03 -10.15
C TYR A 299 16.32 1.23 -11.32
N ALA A 300 17.15 0.90 -12.32
CA ALA A 300 16.73 0.11 -13.47
C ALA A 300 16.28 -1.30 -13.06
N ARG A 301 16.96 -1.90 -12.09
CA ARG A 301 16.64 -3.24 -11.56
C ARG A 301 15.32 -3.22 -10.83
N TYR A 302 15.09 -2.25 -9.92
CA TYR A 302 13.80 -2.07 -9.26
C TYR A 302 12.67 -1.80 -10.26
N SER A 303 12.92 -1.04 -11.32
CA SER A 303 11.92 -0.76 -12.35
C SER A 303 11.51 -1.99 -13.14
N ALA A 304 12.41 -2.95 -13.33
CA ALA A 304 12.17 -4.17 -14.11
C ALA A 304 11.31 -5.21 -13.37
N LEU A 305 11.27 -5.19 -12.03
CA LEU A 305 10.47 -6.12 -11.24
C LEU A 305 9.02 -5.63 -11.12
N ASP A 306 8.08 -6.54 -10.89
CA ASP A 306 6.75 -6.21 -10.40
C ASP A 306 6.81 -5.70 -8.95
N LYS A 307 5.89 -4.82 -8.54
CA LYS A 307 5.92 -4.17 -7.22
C LYS A 307 4.82 -4.72 -6.35
N TYR A 308 5.22 -5.26 -5.22
CA TYR A 308 4.28 -5.63 -4.17
C TYR A 308 3.90 -4.39 -3.34
N ILE A 309 2.61 -4.16 -3.18
CA ILE A 309 2.08 -3.05 -2.40
C ILE A 309 1.34 -3.60 -1.20
N SER A 310 1.93 -3.43 -0.03
CA SER A 310 1.34 -3.90 1.22
C SER A 310 0.14 -3.03 1.61
N GLY A 311 -1.04 -3.64 1.66
CA GLY A 311 -2.25 -3.01 2.14
C GLY A 311 -2.19 -2.67 3.63
N TYR A 312 -1.49 -3.48 4.42
CA TYR A 312 -1.29 -3.26 5.85
C TYR A 312 -0.62 -1.92 6.15
N TYR A 313 0.29 -1.45 5.30
CA TYR A 313 0.98 -0.19 5.51
C TYR A 313 0.24 1.02 4.94
N ILE A 314 -0.83 0.81 4.18
CA ILE A 314 -1.73 1.86 3.72
C ILE A 314 -2.84 2.13 4.76
N LEU A 315 -3.11 1.16 5.64
CA LEU A 315 -4.01 1.31 6.78
C LEU A 315 -3.49 2.34 7.79
#